data_a511bf3763417aa37d42562b1c8b56cb
#
_entry.id   a511bf3763417aa37d42562b1c8b56cb
#
_cell.length_a   1.000
_cell.length_b   1.000
_cell.length_c   1.000
_cell.angle_alpha   90.00
_cell.angle_beta   90.00
_cell.angle_gamma   90.00
#
_symmetry.space_group_name_H-M   'P 1'
#
loop_
_entity.id
_entity.type
_entity.pdbx_description
1 polymer ?
#
loop_
_entity_poly.entity_id
_entity_poly.type
_entity_poly.pdbx_seq_one_letter_code
_entity_poly.pdbx_strand_id
1 'polypeptide(L)'
;MKATLTLISVASFAMGAFTAAGQSSAFSSPQLHPSQLNESGQILIDGRSTPYFIRHLPVSSFPDLPLPVQETLNHRGCLIPQTYEAHQPENVVAARFERPGSLDWAVLCSVQGTVSLLVFFTSNPDQPFVLASAPDIQRLQAHGSSGILGFNWGIDPATPNQVHQAQSGLAHHPAWVDHDTIADSVVDHRTVYHFYAKNVWTLLEMPQ
;
A
#
# COMPACT_ATOMS: atom_id res chain seq x y z
N MET A 1 40.95 -14.60 -86.85
CA MET A 1 40.91 -13.81 -85.60
C MET A 1 39.46 -13.59 -85.26
N LYS A 2 38.94 -14.29 -84.25
CA LYS A 2 37.52 -14.23 -83.83
C LYS A 2 37.42 -13.34 -82.60
N ALA A 3 36.70 -12.26 -82.68
CA ALA A 3 36.40 -11.38 -81.52
C ALA A 3 35.11 -11.85 -80.87
N THR A 4 35.21 -12.16 -79.61
CA THR A 4 34.05 -12.58 -78.78
C THR A 4 33.53 -11.37 -78.04
N LEU A 5 32.29 -11.03 -78.26
CA LEU A 5 31.58 -9.92 -77.62
C LEU A 5 30.92 -10.44 -76.35
N THR A 6 31.32 -9.92 -75.19
CA THR A 6 30.73 -10.27 -73.90
C THR A 6 29.67 -9.22 -73.53
N LEU A 7 28.40 -9.66 -73.40
CA LEU A 7 27.31 -8.86 -72.88
C LEU A 7 27.37 -8.78 -71.34
N ILE A 8 27.43 -7.56 -70.78
CA ILE A 8 27.30 -7.31 -69.36
C ILE A 8 25.83 -6.99 -69.03
N SER A 9 25.18 -7.84 -68.26
CA SER A 9 23.80 -7.66 -67.77
C SER A 9 23.84 -6.85 -66.48
N VAL A 10 23.25 -5.67 -66.47
CA VAL A 10 23.11 -4.80 -65.31
C VAL A 10 21.84 -5.18 -64.55
N ALA A 11 21.98 -5.79 -63.39
CA ALA A 11 20.87 -6.07 -62.50
C ALA A 11 20.56 -4.83 -61.63
N SER A 12 19.39 -4.23 -61.84
CA SER A 12 18.89 -3.14 -61.00
C SER A 12 18.32 -3.70 -59.71
N PHE A 13 18.99 -3.40 -58.58
CA PHE A 13 18.46 -3.67 -57.24
C PHE A 13 17.51 -2.54 -56.86
N ALA A 14 16.20 -2.85 -56.72
CA ALA A 14 15.24 -1.96 -56.10
C ALA A 14 15.36 -2.06 -54.56
N MET A 15 15.83 -1.00 -53.94
CA MET A 15 15.79 -0.83 -52.46
C MET A 15 14.36 -0.58 -52.03
N GLY A 16 13.68 -1.59 -51.50
CA GLY A 16 12.43 -1.44 -50.77
C GLY A 16 12.69 -0.84 -49.37
N ALA A 17 12.22 0.38 -49.13
CA ALA A 17 12.21 0.99 -47.82
C ALA A 17 11.16 0.32 -46.94
N PHE A 18 11.56 -0.54 -46.01
CA PHE A 18 10.68 -1.02 -44.94
C PHE A 18 10.49 0.06 -43.92
N THR A 19 9.36 0.74 -43.91
CA THR A 19 8.89 1.55 -42.81
C THR A 19 8.40 0.61 -41.70
N ALA A 20 9.23 0.39 -40.68
CA ALA A 20 8.80 -0.26 -39.44
C ALA A 20 7.84 0.68 -38.69
N ALA A 21 6.53 0.43 -38.83
CA ALA A 21 5.52 1.03 -37.96
C ALA A 21 5.69 0.43 -36.57
N GLY A 22 6.36 1.17 -35.66
CA GLY A 22 6.45 0.83 -34.27
C GLY A 22 5.07 0.91 -33.64
N GLN A 23 4.43 -0.23 -33.40
CA GLN A 23 3.25 -0.33 -32.57
C GLN A 23 3.71 -0.16 -31.12
N SER A 24 3.57 1.05 -30.58
CA SER A 24 3.64 1.30 -29.13
C SER A 24 2.42 0.61 -28.52
N SER A 25 2.63 -0.59 -28.01
CA SER A 25 1.66 -1.24 -27.13
C SER A 25 1.59 -0.42 -25.85
N ALA A 26 0.63 0.52 -25.78
CA ALA A 26 0.26 1.14 -24.54
C ALA A 26 -0.24 0.01 -23.62
N PHE A 27 0.55 -0.32 -22.60
CA PHE A 27 0.09 -1.17 -21.52
C PHE A 27 -1.03 -0.41 -20.79
N SER A 28 -2.28 -0.66 -21.19
CA SER A 28 -3.43 -0.24 -20.41
C SER A 28 -3.40 -1.07 -19.14
N SER A 29 -3.11 -0.42 -18.02
CA SER A 29 -3.33 -1.01 -16.70
C SER A 29 -4.78 -1.51 -16.63
N PRO A 30 -5.04 -2.75 -16.20
CA PRO A 30 -6.41 -3.25 -16.07
C PRO A 30 -7.18 -2.32 -15.15
N GLN A 31 -8.20 -1.65 -15.67
CA GLN A 31 -9.13 -0.90 -14.82
C GLN A 31 -9.94 -1.92 -14.02
N LEU A 32 -9.65 -2.00 -12.71
CA LEU A 32 -10.44 -2.81 -11.79
C LEU A 32 -11.88 -2.29 -11.76
N HIS A 33 -12.86 -3.17 -12.04
CA HIS A 33 -14.25 -2.81 -11.87
C HIS A 33 -14.57 -2.51 -10.40
N PRO A 34 -15.47 -1.55 -10.09
CA PRO A 34 -15.86 -1.24 -8.71
C PRO A 34 -16.29 -2.46 -7.88
N SER A 35 -16.86 -3.49 -8.52
CA SER A 35 -17.21 -4.76 -7.88
C SER A 35 -16.02 -5.61 -7.45
N GLN A 36 -14.81 -5.37 -7.99
CA GLN A 36 -13.58 -6.06 -7.62
C GLN A 36 -12.85 -5.38 -6.44
N LEU A 37 -13.27 -4.16 -6.10
CA LEU A 37 -12.72 -3.38 -5.01
C LEU A 37 -13.43 -3.66 -3.68
N ASN A 38 -14.63 -4.27 -3.71
CA ASN A 38 -15.37 -4.59 -2.51
C ASN A 38 -15.34 -6.10 -2.27
N GLU A 39 -14.99 -6.49 -1.07
CA GLU A 39 -15.07 -7.87 -0.61
C GLU A 39 -16.26 -8.03 0.32
N SER A 40 -17.07 -9.06 0.10
CA SER A 40 -18.20 -9.38 0.98
C SER A 40 -18.36 -10.90 1.09
N GLY A 41 -18.82 -11.34 2.24
CA GLY A 41 -19.03 -12.75 2.51
C GLY A 41 -19.70 -12.99 3.84
N GLN A 42 -19.56 -14.21 4.33
CA GLN A 42 -20.04 -14.60 5.65
C GLN A 42 -18.93 -15.34 6.40
N ILE A 43 -18.80 -15.07 7.68
CA ILE A 43 -17.92 -15.80 8.60
C ILE A 43 -18.72 -16.35 9.76
N LEU A 44 -18.23 -17.43 10.37
CA LEU A 44 -18.84 -18.01 11.57
C LEU A 44 -18.25 -17.32 12.80
N ILE A 45 -19.11 -16.70 13.61
CA ILE A 45 -18.78 -16.17 14.94
C ILE A 45 -19.72 -16.86 15.93
N ASP A 46 -19.16 -17.56 16.89
CA ASP A 46 -19.91 -18.31 17.92
C ASP A 46 -21.00 -19.22 17.33
N GLY A 47 -20.69 -19.85 16.19
CA GLY A 47 -21.59 -20.75 15.47
C GLY A 47 -22.69 -20.05 14.65
N ARG A 48 -22.68 -18.72 14.57
CA ARG A 48 -23.62 -17.93 13.77
C ARG A 48 -22.96 -17.41 12.50
N SER A 49 -23.62 -17.58 11.35
CA SER A 49 -23.19 -16.98 10.10
C SER A 49 -23.40 -15.47 10.14
N THR A 50 -22.32 -14.70 10.09
CA THR A 50 -22.33 -13.24 10.20
C THR A 50 -21.82 -12.64 8.91
N PRO A 51 -22.58 -11.75 8.24
CA PRO A 51 -22.13 -11.11 7.02
C PRO A 51 -21.02 -10.10 7.28
N TYR A 52 -20.11 -9.93 6.32
CA TYR A 52 -19.10 -8.88 6.36
C TYR A 52 -18.99 -8.14 5.03
N PHE A 53 -18.45 -6.93 5.12
CA PHE A 53 -18.15 -6.08 3.98
C PHE A 53 -16.83 -5.32 4.21
N ILE A 54 -15.90 -5.42 3.26
CA ILE A 54 -14.65 -4.65 3.25
C ILE A 54 -14.62 -3.82 1.96
N ARG A 55 -14.51 -2.52 2.11
CA ARG A 55 -14.27 -1.60 1.00
C ARG A 55 -12.78 -1.48 0.77
N HIS A 56 -12.34 -1.63 -0.48
CA HIS A 56 -10.97 -1.37 -0.87
C HIS A 56 -10.91 -0.21 -1.87
N LEU A 57 -9.80 0.51 -1.86
CA LEU A 57 -9.48 1.51 -2.87
C LEU A 57 -8.24 1.07 -3.66
N PRO A 58 -8.16 1.37 -4.97
CA PRO A 58 -6.95 1.14 -5.73
C PRO A 58 -5.88 2.17 -5.34
N VAL A 59 -4.61 1.85 -5.59
CA VAL A 59 -3.47 2.76 -5.33
C VAL A 59 -3.66 4.13 -6.00
N SER A 60 -4.31 4.18 -7.16
CA SER A 60 -4.63 5.42 -7.89
C SER A 60 -5.55 6.39 -7.16
N SER A 61 -6.22 5.96 -6.09
CA SER A 61 -7.02 6.83 -5.22
C SER A 61 -6.15 7.72 -4.32
N PHE A 62 -4.84 7.53 -4.30
CA PHE A 62 -3.86 8.23 -3.47
C PHE A 62 -2.79 8.91 -4.35
N PRO A 63 -3.15 10.01 -5.04
CA PRO A 63 -2.28 10.66 -6.02
C PRO A 63 -1.01 11.28 -5.41
N ASP A 64 -1.00 11.55 -4.11
CA ASP A 64 0.14 12.15 -3.42
C ASP A 64 1.27 11.13 -3.13
N LEU A 65 1.01 9.83 -3.28
CA LEU A 65 2.04 8.81 -3.16
C LEU A 65 3.15 9.01 -4.21
N PRO A 66 4.44 8.94 -3.83
CA PRO A 66 5.55 8.99 -4.78
C PRO A 66 5.45 7.86 -5.82
N LEU A 67 5.84 8.16 -7.07
CA LEU A 67 5.75 7.18 -8.17
C LEU A 67 6.42 5.83 -7.84
N PRO A 68 7.64 5.74 -7.26
CA PRO A 68 8.24 4.45 -6.92
C PRO A 68 7.39 3.63 -5.91
N VAL A 69 6.73 4.32 -4.96
CA VAL A 69 5.83 3.68 -4.00
C VAL A 69 4.58 3.15 -4.71
N GLN A 70 3.96 3.98 -5.58
CA GLN A 70 2.80 3.55 -6.38
C GLN A 70 3.14 2.33 -7.25
N GLU A 71 4.29 2.34 -7.93
CA GLU A 71 4.75 1.22 -8.76
C GLU A 71 4.94 -0.06 -7.94
N THR A 72 5.58 0.05 -6.77
CA THR A 72 5.79 -1.09 -5.87
C THR A 72 4.46 -1.67 -5.37
N LEU A 73 3.51 -0.82 -4.96
CA LEU A 73 2.18 -1.25 -4.51
C LEU A 73 1.38 -1.90 -5.65
N ASN A 74 1.39 -1.28 -6.84
CA ASN A 74 0.71 -1.83 -8.03
C ASN A 74 1.30 -3.17 -8.46
N HIS A 75 2.63 -3.31 -8.47
CA HIS A 75 3.29 -4.56 -8.80
C HIS A 75 2.94 -5.70 -7.82
N ARG A 76 2.74 -5.37 -6.56
CA ARG A 76 2.27 -6.32 -5.54
C ARG A 76 0.79 -6.68 -5.67
N GLY A 77 0.00 -5.92 -6.45
CA GLY A 77 -1.45 -6.06 -6.54
C GLY A 77 -2.18 -5.55 -5.31
N CYS A 78 -1.63 -4.53 -4.65
CA CYS A 78 -2.20 -3.93 -3.44
C CYS A 78 -3.57 -3.30 -3.69
N LEU A 79 -4.51 -3.60 -2.83
CA LEU A 79 -5.73 -2.85 -2.59
C LEU A 79 -5.67 -2.26 -1.18
N ILE A 80 -6.13 -1.03 -1.02
CA ILE A 80 -6.06 -0.32 0.27
C ILE A 80 -7.39 -0.49 1.00
N PRO A 81 -7.44 -1.33 2.06
CA PRO A 81 -8.68 -1.54 2.81
C PRO A 81 -9.03 -0.27 3.59
N GLN A 82 -10.31 0.04 3.62
CA GLN A 82 -10.86 1.21 4.30
C GLN A 82 -11.60 0.76 5.55
N THR A 83 -11.45 1.46 6.67
CA THR A 83 -12.25 1.13 7.86
C THR A 83 -13.74 1.33 7.60
N TYR A 84 -14.58 0.74 8.41
CA TYR A 84 -16.03 0.90 8.27
C TYR A 84 -16.49 2.34 8.55
N GLU A 85 -15.66 3.15 9.22
CA GLU A 85 -15.92 4.56 9.51
C GLU A 85 -15.42 5.53 8.44
N ALA A 86 -14.64 5.04 7.47
CA ALA A 86 -13.98 5.88 6.49
C ALA A 86 -14.94 6.66 5.61
N HIS A 87 -14.93 7.98 5.72
CA HIS A 87 -15.67 8.92 4.87
C HIS A 87 -14.81 9.48 3.73
N GLN A 88 -13.49 9.44 3.88
CA GLN A 88 -12.47 9.84 2.91
C GLN A 88 -11.49 8.68 2.69
N PRO A 89 -10.68 8.69 1.64
CA PRO A 89 -9.59 7.73 1.49
C PRO A 89 -8.64 7.79 2.70
N GLU A 90 -8.37 6.63 3.30
CA GLU A 90 -7.51 6.48 4.48
C GLU A 90 -6.58 5.28 4.34
N ASN A 91 -5.75 5.00 5.37
CA ASN A 91 -4.79 3.92 5.42
C ASN A 91 -3.60 4.07 4.45
N VAL A 92 -3.38 5.32 4.02
CA VAL A 92 -2.15 5.79 3.38
C VAL A 92 -1.76 7.09 4.05
N VAL A 93 -0.64 7.11 4.76
CA VAL A 93 -0.22 8.26 5.56
C VAL A 93 1.23 8.62 5.28
N ALA A 94 1.52 9.93 5.34
CA ALA A 94 2.86 10.48 5.16
C ALA A 94 3.32 11.18 6.43
N ALA A 95 4.53 10.88 6.89
CA ALA A 95 5.14 11.57 8.02
C ALA A 95 6.65 11.29 8.08
N ARG A 96 7.30 11.70 9.17
CA ARG A 96 8.75 11.55 9.37
C ARG A 96 9.04 10.28 10.16
N PHE A 97 8.92 9.11 9.52
CA PHE A 97 9.04 7.82 10.20
C PHE A 97 10.49 7.33 10.34
N GLU A 98 11.38 7.68 9.39
CA GLU A 98 12.79 7.26 9.44
C GLU A 98 13.60 8.12 10.42
N ARG A 99 13.40 9.44 10.34
CA ARG A 99 14.17 10.43 11.10
C ARG A 99 13.54 11.83 11.00
N PRO A 100 13.95 12.78 11.87
CA PRO A 100 13.55 14.17 11.70
C PRO A 100 13.88 14.69 10.30
N GLY A 101 12.88 15.30 9.64
CA GLY A 101 13.03 15.91 8.30
C GLY A 101 12.89 14.95 7.11
N SER A 102 12.73 13.64 7.29
CA SER A 102 12.31 12.75 6.22
C SER A 102 10.84 12.97 5.87
N LEU A 103 10.41 12.44 4.72
CA LEU A 103 9.00 12.31 4.37
C LEU A 103 8.78 10.88 3.88
N ASP A 104 8.27 10.06 4.77
CA ASP A 104 8.10 8.63 4.57
C ASP A 104 6.62 8.28 4.48
N TRP A 105 6.31 7.07 4.04
CA TRP A 105 4.93 6.65 3.81
C TRP A 105 4.64 5.34 4.52
N ALA A 106 3.46 5.25 5.14
CA ALA A 106 2.92 3.99 5.64
C ALA A 106 1.59 3.68 4.97
N VAL A 107 1.38 2.41 4.63
CA VAL A 107 0.25 1.94 3.82
C VAL A 107 -0.26 0.62 4.36
N LEU A 108 -1.56 0.49 4.56
CA LEU A 108 -2.20 -0.82 4.67
C LEU A 108 -2.47 -1.37 3.27
N CYS A 109 -1.85 -2.49 2.95
CA CYS A 109 -1.90 -3.14 1.64
C CYS A 109 -2.50 -4.54 1.77
N SER A 110 -3.69 -4.75 1.24
CA SER A 110 -4.29 -6.08 1.14
C SER A 110 -3.95 -6.71 -0.22
N VAL A 111 -3.46 -7.94 -0.16
CA VAL A 111 -3.17 -8.79 -1.32
C VAL A 111 -3.76 -10.16 -1.06
N GLN A 112 -4.69 -10.59 -1.89
CA GLN A 112 -5.32 -11.92 -1.81
C GLN A 112 -5.86 -12.24 -0.41
N GLY A 113 -6.54 -11.28 0.24
CA GLY A 113 -7.17 -11.46 1.55
C GLY A 113 -6.21 -11.40 2.74
N THR A 114 -4.99 -10.89 2.53
CA THR A 114 -4.00 -10.66 3.59
C THR A 114 -3.57 -9.20 3.59
N VAL A 115 -3.91 -8.46 4.63
CA VAL A 115 -3.49 -7.07 4.82
C VAL A 115 -2.15 -7.00 5.54
N SER A 116 -1.27 -6.12 5.08
CA SER A 116 0.03 -5.84 5.67
C SER A 116 0.22 -4.34 5.87
N LEU A 117 0.81 -3.96 7.00
CA LEU A 117 1.31 -2.61 7.24
C LEU A 117 2.70 -2.49 6.62
N LEU A 118 2.80 -1.74 5.53
CA LEU A 118 4.02 -1.48 4.78
C LEU A 118 4.53 -0.06 5.08
N VAL A 119 5.85 0.08 5.28
CA VAL A 119 6.47 1.40 5.46
C VAL A 119 7.58 1.60 4.45
N PHE A 120 7.51 2.71 3.73
CA PHE A 120 8.43 3.13 2.67
C PHE A 120 9.22 4.33 3.14
N PHE A 121 10.52 4.19 3.27
CA PHE A 121 11.40 5.33 3.53
C PHE A 121 11.76 6.04 2.24
N THR A 122 11.83 7.36 2.27
CA THR A 122 12.31 8.14 1.12
C THR A 122 13.73 7.76 0.72
N SER A 123 14.53 7.27 1.67
CA SER A 123 15.88 6.76 1.41
C SER A 123 15.91 5.46 0.60
N ASN A 124 14.82 4.68 0.61
CA ASN A 124 14.69 3.39 -0.09
C ASN A 124 13.22 3.08 -0.44
N PRO A 125 12.60 3.81 -1.40
CA PRO A 125 11.16 3.81 -1.61
C PRO A 125 10.61 2.55 -2.30
N ASP A 126 11.43 1.68 -2.82
CA ASP A 126 11.07 0.43 -3.50
C ASP A 126 11.18 -0.83 -2.62
N GLN A 127 11.72 -0.68 -1.40
CA GLN A 127 11.90 -1.78 -0.44
C GLN A 127 11.19 -1.50 0.90
N PRO A 128 9.87 -1.71 0.99
CA PRO A 128 9.14 -1.43 2.22
C PRO A 128 9.47 -2.41 3.34
N PHE A 129 9.46 -1.90 4.56
CA PHE A 129 9.36 -2.71 5.77
C PHE A 129 7.93 -3.25 5.91
N VAL A 130 7.80 -4.48 6.39
CA VAL A 130 6.52 -5.08 6.79
C VAL A 130 6.48 -5.09 8.31
N LEU A 131 5.65 -4.27 8.92
CA LEU A 131 5.58 -4.16 10.39
C LEU A 131 4.58 -5.14 11.01
N ALA A 132 3.48 -5.40 10.31
CA ALA A 132 2.42 -6.31 10.74
C ALA A 132 1.72 -6.91 9.51
N SER A 133 1.16 -8.10 9.68
CA SER A 133 0.30 -8.75 8.68
C SER A 133 -0.77 -9.57 9.36
N ALA A 134 -1.97 -9.63 8.76
CA ALA A 134 -3.07 -10.47 9.20
C ALA A 134 -4.00 -10.80 8.04
N PRO A 135 -4.74 -11.91 8.06
CA PRO A 135 -5.88 -12.10 7.18
C PRO A 135 -6.89 -10.98 7.33
N ASP A 136 -7.44 -10.46 6.21
CA ASP A 136 -8.41 -9.36 6.23
C ASP A 136 -9.62 -9.69 7.12
N ILE A 137 -10.08 -10.94 7.10
CA ILE A 137 -11.20 -11.43 7.92
C ILE A 137 -10.91 -11.42 9.44
N GLN A 138 -9.65 -11.34 9.87
CA GLN A 138 -9.29 -11.19 11.28
C GLN A 138 -9.30 -9.70 11.73
N ARG A 139 -9.50 -8.80 10.79
CA ARG A 139 -9.59 -7.36 11.01
C ARG A 139 -11.02 -6.84 10.82
N LEU A 140 -11.98 -7.66 11.22
CA LEU A 140 -13.41 -7.34 11.14
C LEU A 140 -13.99 -7.09 12.53
N GLN A 141 -14.90 -6.13 12.59
CA GLN A 141 -15.62 -5.73 13.81
C GLN A 141 -17.07 -5.43 13.49
N ALA A 142 -17.97 -5.80 14.41
CA ALA A 142 -19.35 -5.41 14.31
C ALA A 142 -19.51 -3.90 14.54
N HIS A 143 -20.25 -3.25 13.67
CA HIS A 143 -20.52 -1.83 13.78
C HIS A 143 -22.00 -1.52 13.54
N GLY A 144 -22.50 -0.50 14.24
CA GLY A 144 -23.90 -0.09 14.15
C GLY A 144 -24.90 -1.18 14.54
N SER A 145 -26.17 -0.99 14.16
CA SER A 145 -27.25 -1.92 14.45
C SER A 145 -27.50 -2.98 13.36
N SER A 146 -26.76 -2.92 12.25
CA SER A 146 -26.96 -3.80 11.09
C SER A 146 -26.48 -5.24 11.31
N GLY A 147 -25.59 -5.45 12.28
CA GLY A 147 -24.94 -6.75 12.50
C GLY A 147 -23.93 -7.15 11.41
N ILE A 148 -23.63 -6.24 10.48
CA ILE A 148 -22.60 -6.45 9.45
C ILE A 148 -21.23 -6.14 10.06
N LEU A 149 -20.23 -6.98 9.76
CA LEU A 149 -18.87 -6.71 10.16
C LEU A 149 -18.19 -5.85 9.11
N GLY A 150 -17.42 -4.85 9.57
CA GLY A 150 -16.59 -4.01 8.72
C GLY A 150 -15.11 -4.09 9.09
N PHE A 151 -14.25 -3.67 8.19
CA PHE A 151 -12.82 -3.62 8.43
C PHE A 151 -12.49 -2.59 9.51
N ASN A 152 -11.63 -2.95 10.48
CA ASN A 152 -11.39 -2.17 11.69
C ASN A 152 -9.92 -1.76 11.91
N TRP A 153 -9.05 -1.98 10.96
CA TRP A 153 -7.64 -1.61 11.09
C TRP A 153 -7.35 -0.28 10.42
N GLY A 154 -6.95 0.71 11.22
CA GLY A 154 -6.56 2.04 10.77
C GLY A 154 -5.13 2.39 11.14
N ILE A 155 -4.49 3.25 10.36
CA ILE A 155 -3.18 3.81 10.65
C ILE A 155 -3.18 5.32 10.54
N ASP A 156 -2.48 5.98 11.47
CA ASP A 156 -2.29 7.43 11.50
C ASP A 156 -0.85 7.79 11.85
N PRO A 157 -0.36 8.95 11.42
CA PRO A 157 0.88 9.50 11.96
C PRO A 157 0.64 10.03 13.38
N ALA A 158 1.54 9.74 14.31
CA ALA A 158 1.50 10.30 15.64
C ALA A 158 2.79 11.08 15.94
N THR A 159 2.63 12.35 16.29
CA THR A 159 3.75 13.22 16.66
C THR A 159 4.37 12.82 18.00
N PRO A 160 5.64 13.21 18.29
CA PRO A 160 6.28 12.98 19.58
C PRO A 160 5.44 13.44 20.78
N ASN A 161 4.74 14.57 20.64
CA ASN A 161 3.88 15.08 21.71
C ASN A 161 2.65 14.21 21.95
N GLN A 162 2.00 13.69 20.89
CA GLN A 162 0.87 12.77 21.01
C GLN A 162 1.30 11.47 21.67
N VAL A 163 2.46 10.92 21.27
CA VAL A 163 3.04 9.72 21.92
C VAL A 163 3.30 9.97 23.39
N HIS A 164 3.97 11.08 23.73
CA HIS A 164 4.25 11.44 25.13
C HIS A 164 2.97 11.58 25.95
N GLN A 165 1.94 12.20 25.40
CA GLN A 165 0.63 12.30 26.05
C GLN A 165 -0.01 10.90 26.24
N ALA A 166 0.05 10.02 25.25
CA ALA A 166 -0.47 8.65 25.36
C ALA A 166 0.28 7.83 26.41
N GLN A 167 1.58 8.11 26.64
CA GLN A 167 2.41 7.46 27.65
C GLN A 167 2.30 8.07 29.06
N SER A 168 1.53 9.12 29.27
CA SER A 168 1.47 9.86 30.54
C SER A 168 1.02 9.01 31.73
N GLY A 169 0.33 7.87 31.51
CA GLY A 169 -0.09 6.93 32.54
C GLY A 169 0.96 5.88 32.93
N LEU A 170 2.14 5.86 32.30
CA LEU A 170 3.21 4.93 32.67
C LEU A 170 3.82 5.28 34.01
N ALA A 171 4.18 4.26 34.79
CA ALA A 171 4.81 4.44 36.11
C ALA A 171 6.26 4.98 36.05
N HIS A 172 6.87 4.96 34.88
CA HIS A 172 8.21 5.47 34.61
C HIS A 172 8.22 6.41 33.40
N HIS A 173 9.28 7.17 33.23
CA HIS A 173 9.45 8.02 32.06
C HIS A 173 10.09 7.24 30.93
N PRO A 174 9.36 6.95 29.83
CA PRO A 174 9.93 6.27 28.67
C PRO A 174 10.92 7.19 27.95
N ALA A 175 11.77 6.59 27.10
CA ALA A 175 12.66 7.35 26.24
C ALA A 175 11.86 8.28 25.32
N TRP A 176 12.34 9.52 25.15
CA TRP A 176 11.72 10.49 24.26
C TRP A 176 11.85 10.04 22.80
N VAL A 177 10.76 10.12 22.03
CA VAL A 177 10.78 9.98 20.58
C VAL A 177 11.01 11.36 19.95
N ASP A 178 11.85 11.45 18.92
CA ASP A 178 12.30 12.71 18.30
C ASP A 178 11.70 12.96 16.91
N HIS A 179 10.94 12.01 16.37
CA HIS A 179 10.21 12.10 15.11
C HIS A 179 8.90 11.32 15.19
N ASP A 180 8.12 11.33 14.09
CA ASP A 180 6.78 10.76 14.09
C ASP A 180 6.81 9.23 14.20
N THR A 181 5.77 8.67 14.77
CA THR A 181 5.51 7.24 14.91
C THR A 181 4.30 6.86 14.06
N ILE A 182 4.11 5.58 13.83
CA ILE A 182 2.88 5.06 13.24
C ILE A 182 1.96 4.60 14.37
N ALA A 183 0.81 5.25 14.51
CA ALA A 183 -0.29 4.78 15.31
C ALA A 183 -1.03 3.69 14.51
N ASP A 184 -0.94 2.46 14.98
CA ASP A 184 -1.58 1.26 14.43
C ASP A 184 -2.78 0.94 15.33
N SER A 185 -3.99 1.18 14.82
CA SER A 185 -5.21 1.22 15.61
C SER A 185 -6.20 0.15 15.20
N VAL A 186 -6.83 -0.46 16.19
CA VAL A 186 -8.11 -1.14 16.02
C VAL A 186 -9.19 -0.13 16.40
N VAL A 187 -10.07 0.20 15.45
CA VAL A 187 -11.14 1.21 15.62
C VAL A 187 -11.90 0.95 16.93
N ASP A 188 -12.11 2.00 17.72
CA ASP A 188 -12.79 2.00 19.02
C ASP A 188 -12.17 1.12 20.12
N HIS A 189 -10.97 0.55 19.91
CA HIS A 189 -10.37 -0.34 20.91
C HIS A 189 -9.02 0.15 21.41
N ARG A 190 -7.97 -0.12 20.65
CA ARG A 190 -6.60 0.13 21.07
C ARG A 190 -5.74 0.65 19.94
N THR A 191 -4.72 1.42 20.32
CA THR A 191 -3.65 1.86 19.45
C THR A 191 -2.32 1.35 19.98
N VAL A 192 -1.47 0.83 19.10
CA VAL A 192 -0.06 0.58 19.37
C VAL A 192 0.77 1.53 18.52
N TYR A 193 1.96 1.88 18.98
CA TYR A 193 2.80 2.85 18.29
C TYR A 193 4.10 2.17 17.85
N HIS A 194 4.35 2.19 16.53
CA HIS A 194 5.60 1.74 15.95
C HIS A 194 6.56 2.91 15.83
N PHE A 195 7.75 2.77 16.38
CA PHE A 195 8.80 3.76 16.32
C PHE A 195 10.07 3.19 15.72
N TYR A 196 10.70 3.92 14.80
CA TYR A 196 11.95 3.53 14.18
C TYR A 196 13.12 4.30 14.79
N ALA A 197 14.06 3.59 15.36
CA ALA A 197 15.28 4.19 15.89
C ALA A 197 16.44 3.17 15.81
N LYS A 198 17.65 3.66 15.60
CA LYS A 198 18.87 2.82 15.55
C LYS A 198 18.73 1.67 14.54
N ASN A 199 18.11 1.93 13.40
CA ASN A 199 17.85 0.99 12.31
C ASN A 199 16.94 -0.20 12.69
N VAL A 200 16.07 -0.02 13.68
CA VAL A 200 15.12 -1.06 14.10
C VAL A 200 13.74 -0.46 14.42
N TRP A 201 12.69 -1.18 14.03
CA TRP A 201 11.32 -0.89 14.44
C TRP A 201 11.04 -1.49 15.81
N THR A 202 10.46 -0.71 16.69
CA THR A 202 10.04 -1.15 18.03
C THR A 202 8.61 -0.71 18.31
N LEU A 203 7.89 -1.50 19.09
CA LEU A 203 6.62 -1.08 19.67
C LEU A 203 6.92 -0.27 20.93
N LEU A 204 6.28 0.91 21.04
CA LEU A 204 6.39 1.72 22.24
C LEU A 204 5.51 1.14 23.36
N GLU A 205 6.01 1.24 24.58
CA GLU A 205 5.25 0.87 25.76
C GLU A 205 4.13 1.88 26.01
N MET A 206 2.92 1.37 26.31
CA MET A 206 1.73 2.17 26.60
C MET A 206 1.12 1.73 27.93
N PRO A 207 0.40 2.62 28.64
CA PRO A 207 -0.39 2.24 29.81
C PRO A 207 -1.40 1.15 29.43
N GLN A 208 -1.66 0.23 30.36
CA GLN A 208 -2.67 -0.84 30.22
C GLN A 208 -4.07 -0.33 30.56
#